data_e274d56076a59921a582c52a528381cb
#
_entry.id   e274d56076a59921a582c52a528381cb
#
_cell.length_a   1.000
_cell.length_b   1.000
_cell.length_c   1.000
_cell.angle_alpha   90.00
_cell.angle_beta   90.00
_cell.angle_gamma   90.00
#
_symmetry.space_group_name_H-M   'P 1'
#
loop_
_entity.id
_entity.type
_entity.pdbx_description
1 polymer ?
#
loop_
_entity_poly.entity_id
_entity_poly.type
_entity_poly.pdbx_seq_one_letter_code
_entity_poly.pdbx_strand_id
1 'polypeptide(L)'
;MNNFTGSDHYKTGSIEPIDLYKSGGMFQDYALTSIIKYAFRNRKELSRTDYDKIILDMTKIKDLADKLIIFFNKEINSGNVG
;
A
#
# COMPACT_ATOMS: atom_id res chain seq x y z
N MET A 1 -16.29 -11.51 4.24
CA MET A 1 -16.64 -11.21 3.59
C MET A 1 -16.80 -11.61 2.88
N ASN A 2 -16.81 -11.92 2.42
CA ASN A 2 -17.01 -12.07 1.62
C ASN A 2 -16.91 -12.09 0.85
N ASN A 3 -16.81 -12.22 0.51
CA ASN A 3 -16.53 -12.24 -0.40
C ASN A 3 -16.47 -11.56 -1.07
N PHE A 4 -16.16 -11.42 -0.74
CA PHE A 4 -16.19 -10.62 -1.55
C PHE A 4 -15.57 -10.93 -2.68
N THR A 5 -15.83 -11.57 -3.23
CA THR A 5 -15.36 -11.71 -4.27
C THR A 5 -15.97 -11.15 -5.16
N GLY A 6 -16.89 -10.93 -5.26
CA GLY A 6 -17.45 -10.43 -6.32
C GLY A 6 -17.20 -9.15 -6.41
N SER A 7 -16.50 -8.67 -7.04
CA SER A 7 -16.16 -7.36 -7.06
C SER A 7 -17.31 -6.46 -7.20
N ASP A 8 -18.39 -6.90 -7.57
CA ASP A 8 -19.54 -6.03 -7.67
C ASP A 8 -19.91 -5.41 -6.38
N HIS A 9 -19.56 -6.02 -5.30
CA HIS A 9 -19.88 -5.46 -4.02
C HIS A 9 -19.27 -4.11 -3.81
N TYR A 10 -18.18 -3.88 -4.47
CA TYR A 10 -17.50 -2.62 -4.26
C TYR A 10 -18.20 -1.46 -4.92
N LYS A 11 -19.09 -1.78 -5.79
CA LYS A 11 -19.70 -0.69 -6.52
C LYS A 11 -20.96 -0.16 -5.94
N THR A 12 -21.29 -0.60 -4.77
CA THR A 12 -22.47 -0.09 -4.19
C THR A 12 -22.29 1.35 -4.01
N GLY A 13 -23.19 2.09 -4.39
CA GLY A 13 -23.18 3.49 -4.11
C GLY A 13 -22.17 4.25 -4.87
N SER A 14 -21.56 3.88 -5.75
CA SER A 14 -20.67 4.64 -6.57
C SER A 14 -19.30 4.92 -5.98
N ILE A 15 -18.98 4.32 -4.88
CA ILE A 15 -17.64 4.47 -4.35
C ILE A 15 -16.79 3.33 -4.85
N GLU A 16 -15.68 3.67 -5.47
CA GLU A 16 -14.75 2.69 -5.96
C GLU A 16 -13.66 2.47 -4.92
N PRO A 17 -13.06 1.29 -4.88
CA PRO A 17 -11.96 1.06 -3.93
C PRO A 17 -10.85 2.08 -4.03
N ILE A 18 -10.56 2.55 -5.24
CA ILE A 18 -9.49 3.52 -5.39
C ILE A 18 -9.84 4.83 -4.69
N ASP A 19 -11.11 5.16 -4.60
CA ASP A 19 -11.52 6.37 -3.91
C ASP A 19 -11.26 6.26 -2.41
N LEU A 20 -11.46 5.08 -1.87
CA LEU A 20 -11.19 4.85 -0.47
C LEU A 20 -9.70 4.94 -0.19
N TYR A 21 -8.89 4.44 -1.10
CA TYR A 21 -7.45 4.57 -0.94
C TYR A 21 -7.04 6.04 -0.93
N LYS A 22 -7.66 6.82 -1.82
CA LYS A 22 -7.29 8.23 -1.90
C LYS A 22 -7.77 9.01 -0.70
N SER A 23 -8.66 8.47 0.09
CA SER A 23 -9.17 9.18 1.23
C SER A 23 -8.20 9.18 2.42
N GLY A 24 -7.09 8.50 2.29
CA GLY A 24 -6.06 8.58 3.30
C GLY A 24 -5.85 7.31 4.09
N GLY A 25 -6.77 6.99 4.95
CA GLY A 25 -6.59 5.86 5.84
C GLY A 25 -6.32 4.56 5.13
N MET A 26 -7.11 4.24 4.12
CA MET A 26 -6.92 2.98 3.43
C MET A 26 -5.63 2.98 2.62
N PHE A 27 -5.26 4.12 2.07
CA PHE A 27 -4.00 4.17 1.33
C PHE A 27 -2.82 3.93 2.26
N GLN A 28 -2.84 4.57 3.42
CA GLN A 28 -1.77 4.41 4.38
C GLN A 28 -1.63 2.95 4.79
N ASP A 29 -2.75 2.32 5.14
CA ASP A 29 -2.72 0.93 5.57
C ASP A 29 -2.30 0.01 4.43
N TYR A 30 -2.78 0.26 3.23
CA TYR A 30 -2.41 -0.55 2.08
C TYR A 30 -0.91 -0.46 1.81
N ALA A 31 -0.38 0.75 1.81
CA ALA A 31 1.03 0.94 1.50
C ALA A 31 1.92 0.30 2.56
N LEU A 32 1.59 0.51 3.82
CA LEU A 32 2.40 -0.05 4.90
C LEU A 32 2.32 -1.57 4.93
N THR A 33 1.13 -2.12 4.73
CA THR A 33 0.98 -3.57 4.71
C THR A 33 1.74 -4.18 3.54
N SER A 34 1.72 -3.51 2.40
CA SER A 34 2.44 -4.00 1.23
C SER A 34 3.94 -3.95 1.45
N ILE A 35 4.43 -2.88 2.08
CA ILE A 35 5.85 -2.78 2.41
C ILE A 35 6.24 -3.94 3.32
N ILE A 36 5.44 -4.19 4.34
CA ILE A 36 5.70 -5.29 5.26
C ILE A 36 5.75 -6.62 4.50
N LYS A 37 4.81 -6.83 3.61
CA LYS A 37 4.77 -8.07 2.83
C LYS A 37 6.03 -8.25 2.00
N TYR A 38 6.43 -7.21 1.27
CA TYR A 38 7.61 -7.32 0.43
C TYR A 38 8.88 -7.49 1.25
N ALA A 39 8.96 -6.80 2.38
CA ALA A 39 10.13 -6.93 3.23
C ALA A 39 10.19 -8.32 3.87
N PHE A 40 9.05 -8.77 4.38
CA PHE A 40 8.98 -10.02 5.11
C PHE A 40 9.44 -11.22 4.27
N ARG A 41 9.00 -11.27 3.02
CA ARG A 41 9.31 -12.44 2.19
C ARG A 41 10.74 -12.44 1.67
N ASN A 42 11.50 -11.39 1.94
CA ASN A 42 12.90 -11.35 1.52
C ASN A 42 13.87 -11.51 2.68
N ARG A 43 13.37 -11.97 3.82
CA ARG A 43 14.27 -12.18 4.95
C ARG A 43 15.27 -13.29 4.65
N LYS A 44 16.46 -13.15 5.21
CA LYS A 44 17.53 -14.07 4.94
C LYS A 44 17.16 -15.52 5.23
N GLU A 45 16.44 -15.75 6.28
CA GLU A 45 16.09 -17.11 6.69
C GLU A 45 15.22 -17.83 5.67
N LEU A 46 14.64 -17.13 4.74
CA LEU A 46 13.83 -17.76 3.69
C LEU A 46 14.68 -18.17 2.51
N SER A 47 15.95 -17.85 2.53
CA SER A 47 16.92 -18.30 1.53
C SER A 47 16.51 -17.99 0.09
N ARG A 48 15.83 -16.89 -0.11
CA ARG A 48 15.43 -16.50 -1.45
C ARG A 48 16.65 -16.07 -2.23
N THR A 49 16.87 -16.67 -3.40
CA THR A 49 18.09 -16.40 -4.16
C THR A 49 17.84 -15.76 -5.52
N ASP A 50 16.60 -15.53 -5.88
CA ASP A 50 16.31 -14.86 -7.14
C ASP A 50 16.48 -13.36 -6.91
N TYR A 51 17.71 -12.89 -7.08
CA TYR A 51 18.02 -11.51 -6.74
C TYR A 51 17.28 -10.50 -7.59
N ASP A 52 16.94 -10.83 -8.83
CA ASP A 52 16.18 -9.91 -9.66
C ASP A 52 14.82 -9.63 -9.03
N LYS A 53 14.19 -10.67 -8.50
CA LYS A 53 12.90 -10.48 -7.85
C LYS A 53 13.02 -9.77 -6.52
N ILE A 54 14.09 -10.03 -5.80
CA ILE A 54 14.34 -9.32 -4.55
C ILE A 54 14.50 -7.82 -4.84
N ILE A 55 15.27 -7.50 -5.87
CA ILE A 55 15.46 -6.10 -6.23
C ILE A 55 14.14 -5.47 -6.64
N LEU A 56 13.32 -6.21 -7.37
CA LEU A 56 12.01 -5.72 -7.76
C LEU A 56 11.16 -5.40 -6.52
N ASP A 57 11.19 -6.28 -5.53
CA ASP A 57 10.46 -6.04 -4.30
C ASP A 57 10.99 -4.81 -3.57
N MET A 58 12.30 -4.63 -3.56
CA MET A 58 12.89 -3.45 -2.92
C MET A 58 12.47 -2.18 -3.66
N THR A 59 12.38 -2.27 -4.98
CA THR A 59 11.94 -1.13 -5.77
C THR A 59 10.48 -0.79 -5.44
N LYS A 60 9.66 -1.79 -5.23
CA LYS A 60 8.26 -1.56 -4.85
C LYS A 60 8.16 -0.94 -3.47
N ILE A 61 8.99 -1.39 -2.54
CA ILE A 61 9.03 -0.79 -1.20
C ILE A 61 9.40 0.68 -1.30
N LYS A 62 10.43 0.97 -2.09
CA LYS A 62 10.87 2.35 -2.25
C LYS A 62 9.76 3.20 -2.85
N ASP A 63 9.09 2.69 -3.86
CA ASP A 63 8.01 3.44 -4.49
C ASP A 63 6.87 3.72 -3.53
N LEU A 64 6.48 2.73 -2.74
CA LEU A 64 5.42 2.91 -1.77
C LEU A 64 5.83 3.89 -0.67
N ALA A 65 7.08 3.80 -0.24
CA ALA A 65 7.59 4.72 0.77
C ALA A 65 7.59 6.15 0.25
N ASP A 66 8.00 6.33 -1.01
CA ASP A 66 7.99 7.66 -1.61
C ASP A 66 6.56 8.22 -1.66
N LYS A 67 5.61 7.39 -2.01
CA LYS A 67 4.22 7.82 -2.05
C LYS A 67 3.69 8.19 -0.68
N LEU A 68 4.09 7.44 0.34
CA LEU A 68 3.69 7.75 1.70
C LEU A 68 4.30 9.08 2.15
N ILE A 69 5.53 9.33 1.78
CA ILE A 69 6.17 10.60 2.14
C ILE A 69 5.37 11.76 1.54
N ILE A 70 4.98 11.63 0.28
CA ILE A 70 4.18 12.66 -0.37
C ILE A 70 2.84 12.82 0.35
N PHE A 71 2.22 11.69 0.68
CA PHE A 71 0.94 11.71 1.35
C PHE A 71 1.03 12.41 2.71
N PHE A 72 2.02 12.06 3.51
CA PHE A 72 2.16 12.67 4.83
C PHE A 72 2.53 14.14 4.75
N ASN A 73 3.31 14.52 3.75
CA ASN A 73 3.63 15.92 3.56
C ASN A 73 2.38 16.73 3.21
N LYS A 74 1.48 16.13 2.45
CA LYS A 74 0.23 16.82 2.16
C LYS A 74 -0.62 16.96 3.40
N GLU A 75 -0.61 15.98 4.27
CA GLU A 75 -1.37 16.06 5.50
C GLU A 75 -0.85 17.20 6.39
N ILE A 76 0.44 17.35 6.47
CA ILE A 76 1.04 18.43 7.23
C ILE A 76 0.66 19.76 6.64
N ASN A 77 0.77 19.87 5.32
CA ASN A 77 0.57 21.15 4.65
C ASN A 77 -0.88 21.54 4.50
N SER A 78 -1.79 20.61 4.70
CA SER A 78 -3.20 20.91 4.51
C SER A 78 -3.83 21.49 5.75
N GLY A 79 -3.08 21.63 6.81
CA GLY A 79 -3.66 22.19 8.01
C GLY A 79 -4.30 21.16 8.91
N ASN A 80 -4.22 19.94 8.53
CA ASN A 80 -4.81 18.92 9.37
C ASN A 80 -4.04 18.68 10.60
N VAL A 81 -2.96 19.30 10.67
CA VAL A 81 -2.17 19.17 11.82
C VAL A 81 -2.83 19.72 12.96
N GLY A 82 -3.70 20.57 12.73
CA GLY A 82 -4.35 21.24 13.82
C GLY A 82 -5.22 20.31 14.60
#